data_e6d460f0a653cff05b5fa1900d71008a
#
_entry.id   e6d460f0a653cff05b5fa1900d71008a
#
_cell.length_a   1.000
_cell.length_b   1.000
_cell.length_c   1.000
_cell.angle_alpha   90.00
_cell.angle_beta   90.00
_cell.angle_gamma   90.00
#
_symmetry.space_group_name_H-M   'P 1'
#
loop_
_entity.id
_entity.type
_entity.pdbx_description
1 polymer ?
#
loop_
_entity_poly.entity_id
_entity_poly.type
_entity_poly.pdbx_seq_one_letter_code
_entity_poly.pdbx_strand_id
1 'polypeptide(L)'
;MRVEWIIMADSAEVVNGKLYLMGGGWDHLVINQPFPTQQLISIAVSFSVGWDETNIRQPMEIRIEDMEGKQLARVNGEIEAGRPRGITPGQAQRVQLAFKLPLRIEKPDRFSVTALIADEIAGHASFGITAGRRQRRQRQQPEAKPEKPKLDA
;
A
#
# COMPACT_ATOMS: atom_id res chain seq x y z
N MET A 1 -3.13 1.93 21.27
CA MET A 1 -3.33 2.50 19.90
C MET A 1 -3.73 1.38 18.97
N ARG A 2 -4.66 1.62 18.03
CA ARG A 2 -5.12 0.61 17.07
C ARG A 2 -5.36 1.25 15.70
N VAL A 3 -5.21 0.47 14.64
CA VAL A 3 -5.61 0.89 13.30
C VAL A 3 -7.13 0.79 13.18
N GLU A 4 -7.77 1.84 12.68
CA GLU A 4 -9.21 1.85 12.35
C GLU A 4 -9.44 1.33 10.94
N TRP A 5 -8.59 1.75 10.01
CA TRP A 5 -8.62 1.33 8.60
C TRP A 5 -7.31 1.63 7.88
N ILE A 6 -7.07 0.87 6.82
CA ILE A 6 -6.01 1.08 5.82
C ILE A 6 -6.70 1.11 4.46
N ILE A 7 -6.48 2.15 3.68
CA ILE A 7 -7.12 2.35 2.37
C ILE A 7 -6.05 2.58 1.31
N MET A 8 -6.08 1.80 0.22
CA MET A 8 -5.31 2.04 -0.98
C MET A 8 -6.05 3.04 -1.87
N ALA A 9 -5.29 3.92 -2.52
CA ALA A 9 -5.83 4.97 -3.38
C ALA A 9 -4.87 5.32 -4.53
N ASP A 10 -5.37 5.97 -5.56
CA ASP A 10 -4.56 6.57 -6.61
C ASP A 10 -3.80 7.79 -6.08
N SER A 11 -4.46 8.58 -5.24
CA SER A 11 -3.87 9.68 -4.50
C SER A 11 -4.53 9.84 -3.12
N ALA A 12 -3.71 10.11 -2.12
CA ALA A 12 -4.17 10.39 -0.76
C ALA A 12 -3.27 11.45 -0.12
N GLU A 13 -3.89 12.38 0.59
CA GLU A 13 -3.21 13.45 1.31
C GLU A 13 -3.96 13.80 2.60
N VAL A 14 -3.22 14.12 3.65
CA VAL A 14 -3.79 14.62 4.90
C VAL A 14 -3.40 16.09 5.06
N VAL A 15 -4.40 16.96 5.06
CA VAL A 15 -4.21 18.42 5.21
C VAL A 15 -5.09 18.91 6.35
N ASN A 16 -4.49 19.57 7.34
CA ASN A 16 -5.19 20.07 8.53
C ASN A 16 -6.04 18.99 9.23
N GLY A 17 -5.50 17.78 9.37
CA GLY A 17 -6.18 16.65 10.00
C GLY A 17 -7.32 16.02 9.19
N LYS A 18 -7.54 16.48 7.96
CA LYS A 18 -8.57 15.95 7.05
C LYS A 18 -7.92 15.11 5.96
N LEU A 19 -8.49 13.94 5.70
CA LEU A 19 -8.07 13.07 4.62
C LEU A 19 -8.76 13.44 3.31
N TYR A 20 -7.95 13.60 2.27
CA TYR A 20 -8.39 13.77 0.88
C TYR A 20 -7.97 12.53 0.10
N LEU A 21 -8.95 11.85 -0.51
CA LEU A 21 -8.75 10.64 -1.31
C LEU A 21 -9.25 10.85 -2.74
N MET A 22 -8.45 10.42 -3.70
CA MET A 22 -8.86 10.31 -5.11
C MET A 22 -8.63 8.86 -5.56
N GLY A 23 -9.67 8.24 -6.12
CA GLY A 23 -9.62 6.86 -6.57
C GLY A 23 -9.23 5.89 -5.43
N GLY A 24 -9.88 6.02 -4.28
CA GLY A 24 -9.58 5.21 -3.10
C GLY A 24 -10.56 4.06 -2.87
N GLY A 25 -10.15 3.12 -1.98
CA GLY A 25 -10.98 1.99 -1.56
C GLY A 25 -10.92 0.78 -2.48
N TRP A 26 -9.97 0.71 -3.40
CA TRP A 26 -9.76 -0.47 -4.22
C TRP A 26 -8.89 -1.51 -3.49
N ASP A 27 -9.16 -2.76 -3.76
CA ASP A 27 -8.39 -3.93 -3.30
C ASP A 27 -7.74 -4.70 -4.47
N HIS A 28 -7.94 -4.22 -5.69
CA HIS A 28 -7.44 -4.85 -6.90
C HIS A 28 -7.05 -3.81 -7.95
N LEU A 29 -5.88 -3.98 -8.57
CA LEU A 29 -5.36 -3.13 -9.62
C LEU A 29 -5.00 -3.94 -10.86
N VAL A 30 -5.43 -3.47 -12.04
CA VAL A 30 -5.07 -4.07 -13.33
C VAL A 30 -3.98 -3.23 -13.98
N ILE A 31 -2.83 -3.84 -14.25
CA ILE A 31 -1.68 -3.17 -14.88
C ILE A 31 -1.56 -3.64 -16.32
N ASN A 32 -1.57 -2.67 -17.26
CA ASN A 32 -1.44 -2.94 -18.69
C ASN A 32 0.00 -2.87 -19.20
N GLN A 33 0.92 -2.26 -18.44
CA GLN A 33 2.35 -2.21 -18.78
C GLN A 33 3.00 -3.57 -18.53
N PRO A 34 4.05 -3.93 -19.30
CA PRO A 34 4.83 -5.13 -19.07
C PRO A 34 5.46 -5.17 -17.68
N PHE A 35 5.53 -6.36 -17.06
CA PHE A 35 6.29 -6.58 -15.84
C PHE A 35 7.74 -6.92 -16.15
N PRO A 36 8.72 -6.50 -15.31
CA PRO A 36 8.54 -5.70 -14.10
C PRO A 36 8.16 -4.25 -14.41
N THR A 37 7.35 -3.63 -13.55
CA THR A 37 6.93 -2.24 -13.71
C THR A 37 6.95 -1.51 -12.39
N GLN A 38 7.04 -0.19 -12.45
CA GLN A 38 6.90 0.67 -11.28
C GLN A 38 5.48 1.22 -11.22
N GLN A 39 4.82 0.99 -10.09
CA GLN A 39 3.47 1.48 -9.83
C GLN A 39 3.50 2.44 -8.64
N LEU A 40 2.91 3.62 -8.84
CA LEU A 40 2.74 4.60 -7.77
C LEU A 40 1.41 4.34 -7.07
N ILE A 41 1.45 4.07 -5.77
CA ILE A 41 0.27 3.76 -4.95
C ILE A 41 0.26 4.69 -3.74
N SER A 42 -0.90 5.20 -3.39
CA SER A 42 -1.10 5.91 -2.14
C SER A 42 -1.77 5.01 -1.11
N ILE A 43 -1.31 5.09 0.13
CA ILE A 43 -1.88 4.39 1.27
C ILE A 43 -2.27 5.42 2.31
N ALA A 44 -3.52 5.39 2.73
CA ALA A 44 -4.02 6.16 3.86
C ALA A 44 -4.29 5.23 5.04
N VAL A 45 -3.88 5.64 6.23
CA VAL A 45 -4.05 4.88 7.47
C VAL A 45 -4.65 5.77 8.54
N SER A 46 -5.63 5.25 9.26
CA SER A 46 -6.22 5.89 10.43
C SER A 46 -5.91 5.11 11.69
N PHE A 47 -5.44 5.82 12.70
CA PHE A 47 -5.18 5.29 14.02
C PHE A 47 -6.14 5.89 15.04
N SER A 48 -6.68 5.06 15.91
CA SER A 48 -7.37 5.47 17.13
C SER A 48 -6.39 5.45 18.28
N VAL A 49 -6.17 6.62 18.88
CA VAL A 49 -5.27 6.82 20.03
C VAL A 49 -6.12 7.00 21.28
N GLY A 50 -6.02 6.09 22.22
CA GLY A 50 -6.73 6.16 23.49
C GLY A 50 -6.26 7.34 24.35
N TRP A 51 -7.11 7.77 25.30
CA TRP A 51 -6.78 8.88 26.20
C TRP A 51 -5.46 8.68 26.96
N ASP A 52 -5.21 7.45 27.44
CA ASP A 52 -4.01 7.11 28.20
C ASP A 52 -2.76 6.98 27.33
N GLU A 53 -2.92 6.96 26.01
CA GLU A 53 -1.84 6.87 25.01
C GLU A 53 -1.46 8.24 24.43
N THR A 54 -2.17 9.32 24.83
CA THR A 54 -1.87 10.69 24.39
C THR A 54 -0.60 11.24 25.03
N ASN A 55 0.08 12.18 24.33
CA ASN A 55 1.37 12.74 24.72
C ASN A 55 2.49 11.70 24.89
N ILE A 56 2.31 10.53 24.28
CA ILE A 56 3.32 9.48 24.19
C ILE A 56 3.70 9.31 22.74
N ARG A 57 4.98 9.49 22.44
CA ARG A 57 5.53 9.26 21.11
C ARG A 57 5.76 7.79 20.92
N GLN A 58 5.12 7.20 19.91
CA GLN A 58 5.23 5.78 19.59
C GLN A 58 5.79 5.57 18.20
N PRO A 59 6.78 4.69 18.01
CA PRO A 59 7.28 4.36 16.70
C PRO A 59 6.20 3.65 15.88
N MET A 60 6.12 3.99 14.60
CA MET A 60 5.18 3.45 13.65
C MET A 60 5.93 2.94 12.42
N GLU A 61 5.48 1.82 11.89
CA GLU A 61 5.95 1.27 10.62
C GLU A 61 4.78 0.84 9.74
N ILE A 62 4.86 1.19 8.45
CA ILE A 62 3.99 0.60 7.41
C ILE A 62 4.89 -0.23 6.52
N ARG A 63 4.56 -1.51 6.37
CA ARG A 63 5.31 -2.49 5.59
C ARG A 63 4.44 -3.04 4.49
N ILE A 64 5.00 -3.11 3.27
CA ILE A 64 4.36 -3.74 2.12
C ILE A 64 5.21 -4.93 1.69
N GLU A 65 4.59 -6.10 1.64
CA GLU A 65 5.25 -7.37 1.34
C GLU A 65 4.44 -8.16 0.30
N ASP A 66 5.13 -8.94 -0.52
CA ASP A 66 4.49 -9.93 -1.39
C ASP A 66 4.10 -11.20 -0.60
N MET A 67 3.50 -12.18 -1.30
CA MET A 67 3.08 -13.44 -0.68
C MET A 67 4.24 -14.34 -0.25
N GLU A 68 5.45 -14.07 -0.72
CA GLU A 68 6.68 -14.78 -0.34
C GLU A 68 7.39 -14.11 0.86
N GLY A 69 6.82 -12.99 1.36
CA GLY A 69 7.38 -12.21 2.47
C GLY A 69 8.50 -11.26 2.05
N LYS A 70 8.69 -11.04 0.75
CA LYS A 70 9.65 -10.06 0.25
C LYS A 70 9.09 -8.66 0.45
N GLN A 71 9.84 -7.82 1.15
CA GLN A 71 9.48 -6.43 1.37
C GLN A 71 9.66 -5.59 0.12
N LEU A 72 8.58 -4.92 -0.33
CA LEU A 72 8.58 -4.00 -1.46
C LEU A 72 8.81 -2.56 -1.02
N ALA A 73 8.21 -2.18 0.12
CA ALA A 73 8.34 -0.85 0.68
C ALA A 73 8.20 -0.86 2.20
N ARG A 74 8.79 0.14 2.84
CA ARG A 74 8.74 0.35 4.28
C ARG A 74 8.71 1.86 4.56
N VAL A 75 7.79 2.28 5.40
CA VAL A 75 7.72 3.65 5.92
C VAL A 75 7.85 3.59 7.43
N ASN A 76 8.82 4.29 7.96
CA ASN A 76 9.02 4.44 9.41
C ASN A 76 8.69 5.87 9.81
N GLY A 77 8.13 6.01 10.98
CA GLY A 77 7.80 7.30 11.56
C GLY A 77 7.44 7.18 13.03
N GLU A 78 6.88 8.24 13.56
CA GLU A 78 6.40 8.30 14.93
C GLU A 78 5.00 8.90 14.96
N ILE A 79 4.15 8.41 15.85
CA ILE A 79 2.82 8.94 16.09
C ILE A 79 2.79 9.51 17.52
N GLU A 80 2.34 10.73 17.62
CA GLU A 80 2.04 11.40 18.89
C GLU A 80 0.73 12.16 18.75
N ALA A 81 -0.25 11.88 19.60
CA ALA A 81 -1.48 12.63 19.71
C ALA A 81 -1.44 13.46 20.99
N GLY A 82 -1.54 14.79 20.85
CA GLY A 82 -1.67 15.69 21.98
C GLY A 82 -3.07 15.69 22.56
N ARG A 83 -3.32 16.58 23.54
CA ARG A 83 -4.65 16.86 24.12
C ARG A 83 -5.06 18.29 23.79
N PRO A 84 -5.60 18.57 22.60
CA PRO A 84 -6.06 19.90 22.25
C PRO A 84 -7.24 20.31 23.13
N ARG A 85 -7.45 21.63 23.25
CA ARG A 85 -8.57 22.17 24.04
C ARG A 85 -9.89 21.68 23.48
N GLY A 86 -10.81 21.28 24.35
CA GLY A 86 -12.16 20.84 23.99
C GLY A 86 -12.33 19.32 23.87
N ILE A 87 -11.25 18.53 24.02
CA ILE A 87 -11.37 17.08 24.13
C ILE A 87 -11.77 16.68 25.54
N THR A 88 -12.81 15.84 25.61
CA THR A 88 -13.29 15.28 26.88
C THR A 88 -12.33 14.24 27.43
N PRO A 89 -12.00 14.23 28.72
CA PRO A 89 -11.22 13.17 29.35
C PRO A 89 -11.81 11.78 29.03
N GLY A 90 -10.94 10.83 28.65
CA GLY A 90 -11.34 9.49 28.23
C GLY A 90 -11.70 9.35 26.73
N GLN A 91 -11.84 10.44 26.00
CA GLN A 91 -12.12 10.40 24.57
C GLN A 91 -10.89 9.97 23.76
N ALA A 92 -11.06 8.95 22.89
CA ALA A 92 -10.05 8.59 21.92
C ALA A 92 -9.96 9.62 20.80
N GLN A 93 -8.77 9.78 20.24
CA GLN A 93 -8.49 10.69 19.14
C GLN A 93 -8.12 9.92 17.88
N ARG A 94 -8.42 10.51 16.72
CA ARG A 94 -8.03 9.97 15.42
C ARG A 94 -6.78 10.67 14.90
N VAL A 95 -5.78 9.89 14.52
CA VAL A 95 -4.61 10.35 13.76
C VAL A 95 -4.65 9.70 12.38
N GLN A 96 -4.60 10.51 11.33
CA GLN A 96 -4.61 10.04 9.95
C GLN A 96 -3.27 10.37 9.28
N LEU A 97 -2.76 9.42 8.51
CA LEU A 97 -1.53 9.56 7.74
C LEU A 97 -1.79 9.10 6.31
N ALA A 98 -1.08 9.69 5.36
CA ALA A 98 -1.12 9.27 3.97
C ALA A 98 0.31 9.23 3.40
N PHE A 99 0.61 8.18 2.63
CA PHE A 99 1.91 7.95 2.03
C PHE A 99 1.74 7.66 0.55
N LYS A 100 2.61 8.22 -0.29
CA LYS A 100 2.68 7.92 -1.71
C LYS A 100 3.98 7.16 -1.98
N LEU A 101 3.86 5.92 -2.44
CA LEU A 101 4.98 4.99 -2.53
C LEU A 101 5.14 4.46 -3.95
N PRO A 102 6.36 4.52 -4.52
CA PRO A 102 6.69 3.81 -5.75
C PRO A 102 6.96 2.34 -5.39
N LEU A 103 6.14 1.43 -5.91
CA LEU A 103 6.32 0.00 -5.74
C LEU A 103 6.85 -0.62 -7.04
N ARG A 104 7.94 -1.36 -6.97
CA ARG A 104 8.41 -2.18 -8.06
C ARG A 104 7.70 -3.52 -8.03
N ILE A 105 6.85 -3.75 -9.03
CA ILE A 105 6.07 -4.98 -9.18
C ILE A 105 6.74 -5.87 -10.21
N GLU A 106 7.25 -7.01 -9.77
CA GLU A 106 7.98 -7.96 -10.62
C GLU A 106 7.02 -8.83 -11.45
N LYS A 107 5.90 -9.23 -10.87
CA LYS A 107 4.88 -10.11 -11.45
C LYS A 107 3.50 -9.80 -10.84
N PRO A 108 2.39 -10.19 -11.51
CA PRO A 108 1.08 -10.20 -10.88
C PRO A 108 1.10 -11.03 -9.59
N ASP A 109 0.61 -10.45 -8.49
CA ASP A 109 0.59 -11.12 -7.18
C ASP A 109 -0.43 -10.44 -6.25
N ARG A 110 -0.56 -10.97 -5.02
CA ARG A 110 -1.18 -10.29 -3.89
C ARG A 110 -0.10 -9.71 -2.99
N PHE A 111 -0.46 -8.58 -2.37
CA PHE A 111 0.44 -7.85 -1.48
C PHE A 111 -0.26 -7.59 -0.15
N SER A 112 0.50 -7.66 0.93
CA SER A 112 0.04 -7.31 2.26
C SER A 112 0.53 -5.92 2.64
N VAL A 113 -0.31 -5.17 3.34
CA VAL A 113 0.03 -3.89 3.98
C VAL A 113 -0.15 -4.08 5.46
N THR A 114 0.93 -4.05 6.21
CA THR A 114 0.92 -4.23 7.67
C THR A 114 1.32 -2.92 8.35
N ALA A 115 0.49 -2.47 9.27
CA ALA A 115 0.81 -1.34 10.15
C ALA A 115 1.25 -1.86 11.51
N LEU A 116 2.42 -1.43 11.97
CA LEU A 116 2.95 -1.76 13.30
C LEU A 116 3.05 -0.49 14.15
N ILE A 117 2.78 -0.64 15.44
CA ILE A 117 3.00 0.39 16.46
C ILE A 117 3.84 -0.24 17.57
N ALA A 118 4.97 0.37 17.91
CA ALA A 118 5.91 -0.17 18.89
C ALA A 118 6.27 -1.65 18.63
N ASP A 119 6.53 -1.97 17.35
CA ASP A 119 6.85 -3.31 16.84
C ASP A 119 5.72 -4.36 16.93
N GLU A 120 4.53 -3.96 17.39
CA GLU A 120 3.34 -4.83 17.41
C GLU A 120 2.43 -4.55 16.21
N ILE A 121 1.85 -5.60 15.62
CA ILE A 121 0.91 -5.47 14.52
C ILE A 121 -0.37 -4.79 15.03
N ALA A 122 -0.63 -3.59 14.52
CA ALA A 122 -1.79 -2.79 14.88
C ALA A 122 -2.92 -2.88 13.85
N GLY A 123 -2.62 -3.28 12.62
CA GLY A 123 -3.61 -3.44 11.56
C GLY A 123 -3.02 -4.05 10.30
N HIS A 124 -3.90 -4.55 9.44
CA HIS A 124 -3.53 -5.24 8.21
C HIS A 124 -4.56 -4.98 7.11
N ALA A 125 -4.09 -4.85 5.88
CA ALA A 125 -4.89 -4.84 4.65
C ALA A 125 -4.15 -5.61 3.55
N SER A 126 -4.83 -5.91 2.46
CA SER A 126 -4.22 -6.54 1.30
C SER A 126 -4.79 -6.02 -0.01
N PHE A 127 -4.01 -6.11 -1.08
CA PHE A 127 -4.48 -5.81 -2.43
C PHE A 127 -3.87 -6.78 -3.44
N GLY A 128 -4.54 -6.94 -4.59
CA GLY A 128 -4.09 -7.78 -5.69
C GLY A 128 -3.68 -6.94 -6.89
N ILE A 129 -2.68 -7.42 -7.63
CA ILE A 129 -2.30 -6.86 -8.94
C ILE A 129 -2.39 -7.95 -9.98
N THR A 130 -3.06 -7.66 -11.10
CA THR A 130 -3.15 -8.56 -12.25
C THR A 130 -2.68 -7.90 -13.54
N ALA A 131 -2.24 -8.74 -14.50
CA ALA A 131 -1.90 -8.30 -15.85
C ALA A 131 -3.18 -8.04 -16.66
N GLY A 132 -3.20 -6.90 -17.36
CA GLY A 132 -4.27 -6.55 -18.29
C GLY A 132 -4.30 -7.47 -19.53
N ARG A 133 -5.41 -7.41 -20.30
CA ARG A 133 -5.67 -8.30 -21.45
C ARG A 133 -4.59 -8.29 -22.53
N ARG A 134 -3.90 -7.16 -22.75
CA ARG A 134 -2.83 -7.06 -23.76
C ARG A 134 -1.65 -7.98 -23.45
N GLN A 135 -1.26 -8.10 -22.19
CA GLN A 135 -0.15 -8.95 -21.76
C GLN A 135 -0.50 -10.45 -21.80
N ARG A 136 -1.78 -10.79 -21.50
CA ARG A 136 -2.25 -12.18 -21.59
C ARG A 136 -2.18 -12.71 -23.03
N ARG A 137 -2.46 -11.85 -24.03
CA ARG A 137 -2.38 -12.24 -25.45
C ARG A 137 -0.94 -12.43 -25.94
N GLN A 138 0.01 -11.62 -25.48
CA GLN A 138 1.43 -11.78 -25.87
C GLN A 138 2.07 -13.04 -25.28
N ARG A 139 1.68 -13.47 -24.07
CA ARG A 139 2.13 -14.75 -23.49
C ARG A 139 1.53 -15.99 -24.14
N GLN A 140 0.42 -15.87 -24.88
CA GLN A 140 -0.25 -16.97 -25.57
C GLN A 140 0.16 -17.11 -27.05
N GLN A 141 0.95 -16.19 -27.62
CA GLN A 141 1.53 -16.37 -28.94
C GLN A 141 2.72 -17.34 -28.82
N PRO A 142 2.67 -18.53 -29.47
CA PRO A 142 3.82 -19.42 -29.53
C PRO A 142 4.97 -18.68 -30.21
N GLU A 143 6.18 -18.82 -29.68
CA GLU A 143 7.38 -18.35 -30.35
C GLU A 143 7.37 -18.86 -31.81
N ALA A 144 7.45 -17.90 -32.75
CA ALA A 144 7.59 -18.23 -34.16
C ALA A 144 8.86 -19.07 -34.31
N LYS A 145 8.70 -20.32 -34.74
CA LYS A 145 9.83 -21.20 -35.07
C LYS A 145 10.77 -20.47 -36.02
N PRO A 146 12.09 -20.45 -35.74
CA PRO A 146 13.02 -19.89 -36.68
C PRO A 146 12.91 -20.61 -38.03
N GLU A 147 12.65 -19.82 -39.05
CA GLU A 147 12.62 -20.30 -40.43
C GLU A 147 13.99 -20.83 -40.77
N LYS A 148 14.05 -22.16 -41.16
CA LYS A 148 15.31 -22.77 -41.61
C LYS A 148 15.80 -22.07 -42.85
N PRO A 149 17.09 -21.68 -42.95
CA PRO A 149 17.61 -21.12 -44.17
C PRO A 149 17.44 -22.13 -45.33
N LYS A 150 16.82 -21.68 -46.43
CA LYS A 150 16.78 -22.43 -47.66
C LYS A 150 18.23 -22.51 -48.18
N LEU A 151 18.81 -23.71 -48.17
CA LEU A 151 19.98 -24.01 -48.96
C LEU A 151 19.56 -24.04 -50.43
N ASP A 152 19.88 -23.02 -51.16
CA ASP A 152 19.90 -23.07 -52.61
C ASP A 152 21.12 -23.88 -53.04
N ALA A 153 20.85 -24.94 -53.73
CA ALA A 153 21.86 -25.78 -54.36
C ALA A 153 22.31 -25.19 -55.71
#